data_abbb0e6b0d9764c23b8264f5bd281796
#
_entry.id   abbb0e6b0d9764c23b8264f5bd281796
#
_cell.length_a   1.000
_cell.length_b   1.000
_cell.length_c   1.000
_cell.angle_alpha   90.00
_cell.angle_beta   90.00
_cell.angle_gamma   90.00
#
_symmetry.space_group_name_H-M   'P 1'
#
loop_
_entity.id
_entity.type
_entity.pdbx_description
1 polymer ?
#
loop_
_entity_poly.entity_id
_entity_poly.type
_entity_poly.pdbx_seq_one_letter_code
_entity_poly.pdbx_strand_id
1 'polypeptide(L)'
;MNHILQRFPDSASLAEAVAKRWHEALVQRGSGRPFTVALSGGRTPKALYKAFAAIAGVGQLDNVHFFWGDERMVPPTDEESNYNLAVAPLFLALKVSEAQIHRVLTERGEEFAVQQAEAEICRVAELDASGQPVLDLVFLGMGEDGHVASLFPADSKAFETRAVYRAVTGPKPPIRRITLGYPTLAAALEVWVLASGEGKKKALKTSLAAEGDTPLARVLQSRENTEIFTDFVLE
;
A
#
# COMPACT_ATOMS: atom_id res chain seq x y z
N MET A 1 14.51 -11.31 -10.58
CA MET A 1 13.45 -10.73 -9.74
C MET A 1 13.29 -11.63 -8.52
N ASN A 2 13.54 -11.12 -7.33
CA ASN A 2 13.36 -11.86 -6.08
C ASN A 2 12.01 -11.50 -5.48
N HIS A 3 11.02 -12.36 -5.69
CA HIS A 3 9.72 -12.25 -5.03
C HIS A 3 9.32 -13.61 -4.45
N ILE A 4 8.55 -13.57 -3.38
CA ILE A 4 7.97 -14.76 -2.77
C ILE A 4 6.49 -14.77 -3.10
N LEU A 5 6.01 -15.82 -3.77
CA LEU A 5 4.59 -16.00 -4.08
C LEU A 5 3.99 -17.00 -3.09
N GLN A 6 2.96 -16.55 -2.37
CA GLN A 6 2.22 -17.36 -1.42
C GLN A 6 0.77 -17.51 -1.87
N ARG A 7 0.28 -18.73 -1.88
CA ARG A 7 -1.08 -19.05 -2.32
C ARG A 7 -1.94 -19.53 -1.15
N PHE A 8 -3.19 -19.06 -1.15
CA PHE A 8 -4.20 -19.36 -0.15
C PHE A 8 -5.45 -19.93 -0.82
N PRO A 9 -6.29 -20.71 -0.08
CA PRO A 9 -7.51 -21.30 -0.64
C PRO A 9 -8.54 -20.27 -1.12
N ASP A 10 -8.64 -19.14 -0.42
CA ASP A 10 -9.62 -18.09 -0.64
C ASP A 10 -9.15 -16.75 -0.07
N SER A 11 -9.92 -15.68 -0.34
CA SER A 11 -9.62 -14.34 0.09
C SER A 11 -9.65 -14.12 1.61
N ALA A 12 -10.42 -14.92 2.34
CA ALA A 12 -10.49 -14.83 3.80
C ALA A 12 -9.22 -15.41 4.42
N SER A 13 -8.83 -16.62 4.02
CA SER A 13 -7.57 -17.27 4.45
C SER A 13 -6.35 -16.42 4.09
N LEU A 14 -6.35 -15.76 2.92
CA LEU A 14 -5.32 -14.81 2.52
C LEU A 14 -5.26 -13.65 3.51
N ALA A 15 -6.40 -13.00 3.80
CA ALA A 15 -6.44 -11.86 4.70
C ALA A 15 -5.98 -12.22 6.12
N GLU A 16 -6.37 -13.37 6.65
CA GLU A 16 -5.95 -13.88 7.96
C GLU A 16 -4.44 -14.16 8.01
N ALA A 17 -3.89 -14.80 6.98
CA ALA A 17 -2.47 -15.11 6.90
C ALA A 17 -1.61 -13.82 6.82
N VAL A 18 -2.03 -12.84 6.01
CA VAL A 18 -1.34 -11.54 5.92
C VAL A 18 -1.45 -10.78 7.25
N ALA A 19 -2.60 -10.83 7.91
CA ALA A 19 -2.78 -10.20 9.23
C ALA A 19 -1.82 -10.80 10.27
N LYS A 20 -1.70 -12.13 10.33
CA LYS A 20 -0.76 -12.83 11.20
C LYS A 20 0.69 -12.46 10.87
N ARG A 21 1.06 -12.44 9.61
CA ARG A 21 2.40 -12.08 9.15
C ARG A 21 2.75 -10.62 9.52
N TRP A 22 1.77 -9.70 9.39
CA TRP A 22 1.95 -8.31 9.80
C TRP A 22 2.12 -8.18 11.32
N HIS A 23 1.31 -8.88 12.09
CA HIS A 23 1.46 -8.95 13.55
C HIS A 23 2.85 -9.45 13.96
N GLU A 24 3.34 -10.53 13.33
CA GLU A 24 4.68 -11.08 13.57
C GLU A 24 5.78 -10.06 13.22
N ALA A 25 5.67 -9.35 12.12
CA ALA A 25 6.61 -8.30 11.71
C ALA A 25 6.70 -7.17 12.75
N LEU A 26 5.56 -6.73 13.28
CA LEU A 26 5.52 -5.71 14.34
C LEU A 26 6.18 -6.20 15.64
N VAL A 27 5.93 -7.45 16.05
CA VAL A 27 6.54 -8.03 17.25
C VAL A 27 8.05 -8.18 17.10
N GLN A 28 8.52 -8.65 15.95
CA GLN A 28 9.95 -8.87 15.69
C GLN A 28 10.75 -7.56 15.64
N ARG A 29 10.12 -6.46 15.23
CA ARG A 29 10.82 -5.18 15.09
C ARG A 29 11.22 -4.55 16.44
N GLY A 30 10.48 -4.83 17.50
CA GLY A 30 10.74 -4.26 18.83
C GLY A 30 10.36 -2.77 18.92
N SER A 31 10.85 -2.08 19.96
CA SER A 31 10.42 -0.73 20.37
C SER A 31 11.38 0.41 19.98
N GLY A 32 12.20 0.23 18.99
CA GLY A 32 13.18 1.25 18.56
C GLY A 32 12.55 2.49 17.89
N ARG A 33 12.84 2.70 16.61
CA ARG A 33 12.19 3.76 15.81
C ARG A 33 10.73 3.41 15.47
N PRO A 34 9.89 4.40 15.12
CA PRO A 34 8.53 4.13 14.65
C PRO A 34 8.50 3.13 13.49
N PHE A 35 7.47 2.27 13.48
CA PHE A 35 7.18 1.41 12.34
C PHE A 35 6.29 2.18 11.36
N THR A 36 6.76 2.37 10.14
CA THR A 36 6.04 3.12 9.12
C THR A 36 5.39 2.19 8.11
N VAL A 37 4.07 2.30 7.93
CA VAL A 37 3.32 1.46 7.02
C VAL A 37 2.45 2.27 6.06
N ALA A 38 2.50 1.97 4.76
CA ALA A 38 1.55 2.49 3.79
C ALA A 38 0.41 1.49 3.58
N LEU A 39 -0.81 1.95 3.85
CA LEU A 39 -2.04 1.20 3.67
C LEU A 39 -2.54 1.27 2.23
N SER A 40 -3.39 0.33 1.84
CA SER A 40 -4.03 0.26 0.54
C SER A 40 -5.56 0.24 0.65
N GLY A 41 -6.24 0.62 -0.40
CA GLY A 41 -7.69 0.52 -0.52
C GLY A 41 -8.16 -0.80 -1.14
N GLY A 42 -9.48 -0.99 -1.14
CA GLY A 42 -10.14 -2.12 -1.77
C GLY A 42 -10.60 -3.23 -0.83
N ARG A 43 -11.23 -4.25 -1.40
CA ARG A 43 -11.90 -5.33 -0.62
C ARG A 43 -10.94 -6.18 0.20
N THR A 44 -9.82 -6.59 -0.39
CA THR A 44 -8.82 -7.43 0.29
C THR A 44 -8.14 -6.70 1.45
N PRO A 45 -7.64 -5.44 1.31
CA PRO A 45 -7.16 -4.66 2.43
C PRO A 45 -8.20 -4.46 3.54
N LYS A 46 -9.47 -4.22 3.19
CA LYS A 46 -10.54 -4.10 4.21
C LYS A 46 -10.69 -5.38 5.04
N ALA A 47 -10.62 -6.55 4.39
CA ALA A 47 -10.66 -7.83 5.08
C ALA A 47 -9.42 -8.05 5.96
N LEU A 48 -8.24 -7.69 5.45
CA LEU A 48 -6.98 -7.70 6.20
C LEU A 48 -7.07 -6.85 7.48
N TYR A 49 -7.59 -5.62 7.39
CA TYR A 49 -7.70 -4.73 8.57
C TYR A 49 -8.60 -5.31 9.64
N LYS A 50 -9.72 -5.93 9.25
CA LYS A 50 -10.61 -6.64 10.18
C LYS A 50 -9.92 -7.85 10.82
N ALA A 51 -9.24 -8.67 10.02
CA ALA A 51 -8.51 -9.85 10.50
C ALA A 51 -7.37 -9.44 11.45
N PHE A 52 -6.64 -8.37 11.13
CA PHE A 52 -5.59 -7.85 11.98
C PHE A 52 -6.14 -7.35 13.33
N ALA A 53 -7.22 -6.57 13.31
CA ALA A 53 -7.84 -6.08 14.55
C ALA A 53 -8.38 -7.20 15.45
N ALA A 54 -8.71 -8.36 14.87
CA ALA A 54 -9.18 -9.52 15.64
C ALA A 54 -8.04 -10.24 16.41
N ILE A 55 -6.79 -10.08 15.99
CA ILE A 55 -5.63 -10.75 16.62
C ILE A 55 -4.73 -9.78 17.36
N ALA A 56 -4.74 -8.50 17.01
CA ALA A 56 -3.95 -7.46 17.66
C ALA A 56 -4.66 -6.93 18.92
N GLY A 57 -3.89 -6.67 19.97
CA GLY A 57 -4.38 -6.00 21.19
C GLY A 57 -4.33 -4.48 21.06
N VAL A 58 -5.15 -3.78 21.85
CA VAL A 58 -5.03 -2.32 22.05
C VAL A 58 -3.64 -2.00 22.59
N GLY A 59 -2.98 -0.98 22.03
CA GLY A 59 -1.61 -0.59 22.36
C GLY A 59 -0.54 -1.25 21.50
N GLN A 60 -0.85 -2.30 20.76
CA GLN A 60 0.12 -2.95 19.88
C GLN A 60 0.57 -2.07 18.70
N LEU A 61 -0.22 -1.06 18.38
CA LEU A 61 0.07 -0.08 17.33
C LEU A 61 0.61 1.25 17.85
N ASP A 62 0.97 1.37 19.12
CA ASP A 62 1.38 2.65 19.74
C ASP A 62 2.61 3.30 19.09
N ASN A 63 3.44 2.52 18.42
CA ASN A 63 4.63 3.01 17.70
C ASN A 63 4.53 2.75 16.18
N VAL A 64 3.32 2.68 15.64
CA VAL A 64 3.08 2.48 14.20
C VAL A 64 2.52 3.75 13.59
N HIS A 65 3.14 4.25 12.51
CA HIS A 65 2.69 5.41 11.76
C HIS A 65 2.13 4.98 10.41
N PHE A 66 0.91 5.45 10.11
CA PHE A 66 0.11 5.03 8.97
C PHE A 66 0.10 6.08 7.88
N PHE A 67 0.49 5.65 6.68
CA PHE A 67 0.44 6.39 5.43
C PHE A 67 -0.45 5.65 4.42
N TRP A 68 -0.60 6.16 3.20
CA TRP A 68 -1.36 5.52 2.12
C TRP A 68 -0.51 5.35 0.87
N GLY A 69 -0.60 4.17 0.24
CA GLY A 69 0.00 3.90 -1.07
C GLY A 69 -0.61 4.77 -2.16
N ASP A 70 -1.93 4.97 -2.08
CA ASP A 70 -2.68 5.94 -2.88
C ASP A 70 -3.94 6.41 -2.15
N GLU A 71 -4.48 7.55 -2.56
CA GLU A 71 -5.77 8.06 -2.08
C GLU A 71 -6.55 8.70 -3.23
N ARG A 72 -7.88 8.66 -3.10
CA ARG A 72 -8.81 9.25 -4.05
C ARG A 72 -9.11 10.68 -3.61
N MET A 73 -9.18 11.61 -4.57
CA MET A 73 -9.50 13.01 -4.33
C MET A 73 -11.01 13.20 -4.05
N VAL A 74 -11.44 12.63 -2.92
CA VAL A 74 -12.80 12.69 -2.38
C VAL A 74 -12.75 13.12 -0.91
N PRO A 75 -13.85 13.55 -0.30
CA PRO A 75 -13.89 13.83 1.14
C PRO A 75 -13.42 12.64 1.98
N PRO A 76 -12.78 12.85 3.14
CA PRO A 76 -12.28 11.76 3.98
C PRO A 76 -13.37 10.85 4.57
N THR A 77 -14.64 11.25 4.50
CA THR A 77 -15.80 10.46 4.92
C THR A 77 -16.49 9.73 3.78
N ASP A 78 -16.03 9.93 2.54
CA ASP A 78 -16.58 9.27 1.36
C ASP A 78 -16.29 7.76 1.39
N GLU A 79 -17.20 6.96 0.86
CA GLU A 79 -17.04 5.50 0.79
C GLU A 79 -15.89 5.06 -0.13
N GLU A 80 -15.50 5.90 -1.08
CA GLU A 80 -14.37 5.68 -1.98
C GLU A 80 -13.02 6.09 -1.37
N SER A 81 -12.99 6.74 -0.19
CA SER A 81 -11.75 7.11 0.49
C SER A 81 -11.05 5.88 1.07
N ASN A 82 -9.77 5.72 0.74
CA ASN A 82 -8.93 4.68 1.31
C ASN A 82 -8.69 4.91 2.81
N TYR A 83 -8.63 6.17 3.25
CA TYR A 83 -8.60 6.51 4.67
C TYR A 83 -9.86 6.03 5.38
N ASN A 84 -11.05 6.37 4.86
CA ASN A 84 -12.33 5.97 5.47
C ASN A 84 -12.47 4.45 5.58
N LEU A 85 -11.97 3.72 4.61
CA LEU A 85 -11.97 2.26 4.59
C LEU A 85 -11.22 1.65 5.78
N ALA A 86 -10.19 2.31 6.30
CA ALA A 86 -9.39 1.85 7.44
C ALA A 86 -9.94 2.30 8.81
N VAL A 87 -10.73 3.37 8.86
CA VAL A 87 -11.18 4.00 10.13
C VAL A 87 -11.86 3.01 11.05
N ALA A 88 -12.97 2.43 10.64
CA ALA A 88 -13.75 1.54 11.50
C ALA A 88 -13.05 0.19 11.78
N PRO A 89 -12.51 -0.53 10.77
CA PRO A 89 -11.98 -1.87 11.00
C PRO A 89 -10.59 -1.90 11.65
N LEU A 90 -9.83 -0.80 11.62
CA LEU A 90 -8.47 -0.76 12.15
C LEU A 90 -8.31 0.30 13.24
N PHE A 91 -8.49 1.58 12.90
CA PHE A 91 -8.13 2.66 13.80
C PHE A 91 -9.04 2.76 15.03
N LEU A 92 -10.36 2.70 14.85
CA LEU A 92 -11.30 2.71 15.97
C LEU A 92 -11.25 1.40 16.77
N ALA A 93 -11.13 0.27 16.09
CA ALA A 93 -11.06 -1.05 16.73
C ALA A 93 -9.85 -1.18 17.68
N LEU A 94 -8.69 -0.65 17.29
CA LEU A 94 -7.45 -0.73 18.05
C LEU A 94 -7.09 0.58 18.79
N LYS A 95 -7.97 1.58 18.76
CA LYS A 95 -7.80 2.90 19.41
C LYS A 95 -6.51 3.61 18.99
N VAL A 96 -6.19 3.56 17.69
CA VAL A 96 -5.00 4.23 17.14
C VAL A 96 -5.12 5.74 17.33
N SER A 97 -4.05 6.38 17.81
CA SER A 97 -3.99 7.82 18.02
C SER A 97 -4.00 8.57 16.68
N GLU A 98 -4.70 9.70 16.63
CA GLU A 98 -4.70 10.58 15.44
C GLU A 98 -3.29 11.05 15.05
N ALA A 99 -2.39 11.21 16.03
CA ALA A 99 -1.00 11.59 15.80
C ALA A 99 -0.19 10.55 14.99
N GLN A 100 -0.70 9.33 14.88
CA GLN A 100 -0.09 8.24 14.12
C GLN A 100 -0.67 8.10 12.71
N ILE A 101 -1.74 8.83 12.38
CA ILE A 101 -2.50 8.70 11.15
C ILE A 101 -2.19 9.87 10.21
N HIS A 102 -1.32 9.66 9.25
CA HIS A 102 -0.85 10.66 8.29
C HIS A 102 -1.61 10.56 6.98
N ARG A 103 -2.91 10.90 7.02
CA ARG A 103 -3.76 10.84 5.84
C ARG A 103 -3.43 11.90 4.81
N VAL A 104 -3.71 11.62 3.55
CA VAL A 104 -3.67 12.61 2.47
C VAL A 104 -4.84 13.59 2.65
N LEU A 105 -4.56 14.90 2.73
CA LEU A 105 -5.57 15.93 3.01
C LEU A 105 -6.31 16.37 1.73
N THR A 106 -7.07 15.43 1.15
CA THR A 106 -7.75 15.60 -0.14
C THR A 106 -8.72 16.78 -0.20
N GLU A 107 -9.33 17.14 0.92
CA GLU A 107 -10.24 18.28 1.06
C GLU A 107 -9.56 19.65 0.94
N ARG A 108 -8.22 19.69 0.94
CA ARG A 108 -7.43 20.92 0.84
C ARG A 108 -6.97 21.23 -0.58
N GLY A 109 -7.40 20.45 -1.55
CA GLY A 109 -6.98 20.56 -2.95
C GLY A 109 -5.73 19.73 -3.28
N GLU A 110 -5.58 19.39 -4.54
CA GLU A 110 -4.62 18.40 -5.03
C GLU A 110 -3.15 18.79 -4.77
N GLU A 111 -2.78 20.01 -5.12
CA GLU A 111 -1.39 20.50 -4.96
C GLU A 111 -0.97 20.51 -3.49
N PHE A 112 -1.82 21.05 -2.61
CA PHE A 112 -1.57 21.06 -1.17
C PHE A 112 -1.49 19.64 -0.62
N ALA A 113 -2.40 18.75 -1.02
CA ALA A 113 -2.46 17.37 -0.53
C ALA A 113 -1.20 16.57 -0.90
N VAL A 114 -0.66 16.76 -2.12
CA VAL A 114 0.61 16.15 -2.54
C VAL A 114 1.77 16.68 -1.69
N GLN A 115 1.92 18.01 -1.59
CA GLN A 115 3.03 18.64 -0.85
C GLN A 115 3.01 18.26 0.64
N GLN A 116 1.82 18.28 1.26
CA GLN A 116 1.65 17.91 2.66
C GLN A 116 1.95 16.43 2.91
N ALA A 117 1.44 15.53 2.06
CA ALA A 117 1.68 14.10 2.21
C ALA A 117 3.17 13.76 2.05
N GLU A 118 3.86 14.40 1.09
CA GLU A 118 5.30 14.25 0.89
C GLU A 118 6.09 14.79 2.10
N ALA A 119 5.78 16.01 2.56
CA ALA A 119 6.45 16.59 3.72
C ALA A 119 6.27 15.73 4.99
N GLU A 120 5.07 15.20 5.19
CA GLU A 120 4.73 14.41 6.38
C GLU A 120 5.41 13.04 6.38
N ILE A 121 5.43 12.33 5.27
CA ILE A 121 6.11 11.04 5.19
C ILE A 121 7.63 11.20 5.34
N CYS A 122 8.23 12.23 4.73
CA CYS A 122 9.65 12.53 4.88
C CYS A 122 10.04 13.00 6.28
N ARG A 123 9.11 13.57 7.04
CA ARG A 123 9.32 13.96 8.44
C ARG A 123 9.37 12.75 9.39
N VAL A 124 8.63 11.72 9.09
CA VAL A 124 8.42 10.56 10.00
C VAL A 124 9.31 9.38 9.62
N ALA A 125 9.42 9.06 8.35
CA ALA A 125 10.24 7.94 7.86
C ALA A 125 11.72 8.34 7.77
N GLU A 126 12.61 7.35 7.89
CA GLU A 126 14.01 7.52 7.52
C GLU A 126 14.13 7.78 6.01
N LEU A 127 15.13 8.56 5.61
CA LEU A 127 15.39 8.82 4.21
C LEU A 127 16.61 8.01 3.74
N ASP A 128 16.52 7.45 2.54
CA ASP A 128 17.69 6.85 1.90
C ASP A 128 18.67 7.92 1.36
N ALA A 129 19.80 7.48 0.81
CA ALA A 129 20.82 8.37 0.24
C ALA A 129 20.31 9.21 -0.95
N SER A 130 19.19 8.86 -1.55
CA SER A 130 18.56 9.60 -2.64
C SER A 130 17.45 10.55 -2.19
N GLY A 131 17.17 10.60 -0.87
CA GLY A 131 16.14 11.40 -0.26
C GLY A 131 14.73 10.76 -0.31
N GLN A 132 14.62 9.48 -0.65
CA GLN A 132 13.33 8.78 -0.63
C GLN A 132 13.01 8.28 0.79
N PRO A 133 11.76 8.40 1.26
CA PRO A 133 11.35 7.83 2.53
C PRO A 133 11.35 6.30 2.48
N VAL A 134 12.00 5.68 3.46
CA VAL A 134 12.11 4.23 3.60
C VAL A 134 11.01 3.75 4.53
N LEU A 135 9.91 3.30 3.95
CA LEU A 135 8.82 2.67 4.70
C LEU A 135 9.19 1.25 5.12
N ASP A 136 8.76 0.86 6.32
CA ASP A 136 8.96 -0.51 6.79
C ASP A 136 8.13 -1.51 6.01
N LEU A 137 6.88 -1.14 5.68
CA LEU A 137 5.95 -1.99 4.96
C LEU A 137 5.05 -1.16 4.06
N VAL A 138 4.85 -1.62 2.83
CA VAL A 138 3.85 -1.09 1.92
C VAL A 138 2.89 -2.20 1.50
N PHE A 139 1.60 -2.03 1.79
CA PHE A 139 0.56 -2.87 1.22
C PHE A 139 0.15 -2.34 -0.16
N LEU A 140 0.15 -3.20 -1.15
CA LEU A 140 -0.33 -2.89 -2.50
C LEU A 140 -1.49 -3.81 -2.89
N GLY A 141 -2.62 -3.22 -3.26
CA GLY A 141 -3.60 -3.92 -4.08
C GLY A 141 -3.09 -3.99 -5.53
N MET A 142 -3.59 -4.94 -6.32
CA MET A 142 -3.31 -5.03 -7.74
C MET A 142 -4.62 -4.95 -8.54
N GLY A 143 -4.63 -4.20 -9.64
CA GLY A 143 -5.73 -4.17 -10.60
C GLY A 143 -5.67 -5.32 -11.61
N GLU A 144 -6.76 -5.53 -12.35
CA GLU A 144 -6.84 -6.53 -13.43
C GLU A 144 -5.98 -6.18 -14.66
N ASP A 145 -5.48 -4.94 -14.72
CA ASP A 145 -4.52 -4.43 -15.70
C ASP A 145 -3.07 -4.40 -15.17
N GLY A 146 -2.85 -4.89 -13.95
CA GLY A 146 -1.55 -4.92 -13.30
C GLY A 146 -1.12 -3.61 -12.64
N HIS A 147 -2.03 -2.60 -12.54
CA HIS A 147 -1.73 -1.39 -11.77
C HIS A 147 -1.59 -1.71 -10.28
N VAL A 148 -0.74 -0.95 -9.59
CA VAL A 148 -0.57 -0.98 -8.14
C VAL A 148 -0.66 0.44 -7.59
N ALA A 149 -1.18 0.63 -6.38
CA ALA A 149 -1.57 1.95 -5.89
C ALA A 149 -2.42 2.67 -6.96
N SER A 150 -2.03 3.89 -7.38
CA SER A 150 -2.62 4.55 -8.58
C SER A 150 -1.56 4.78 -9.68
N LEU A 151 -0.65 3.81 -9.85
CA LEU A 151 0.30 3.75 -10.96
C LEU A 151 -0.31 2.91 -12.08
N PHE A 152 -0.70 3.53 -13.20
CA PHE A 152 -1.43 2.89 -14.28
C PHE A 152 -0.53 2.59 -15.49
N PRO A 153 -0.82 1.54 -16.29
CA PRO A 153 0.00 1.19 -17.46
C PRO A 153 0.20 2.32 -18.46
N ALA A 154 -0.82 3.18 -18.65
CA ALA A 154 -0.78 4.29 -19.59
C ALA A 154 -0.02 5.54 -19.08
N ASP A 155 0.43 5.56 -17.82
CA ASP A 155 1.10 6.72 -17.23
C ASP A 155 2.63 6.65 -17.43
N SER A 156 3.08 7.02 -18.62
CA SER A 156 4.52 7.05 -18.96
C SER A 156 5.33 8.01 -18.08
N LYS A 157 4.73 9.12 -17.62
CA LYS A 157 5.39 10.12 -16.77
C LYS A 157 5.72 9.60 -15.37
N ALA A 158 5.09 8.50 -14.93
CA ALA A 158 5.37 7.88 -13.65
C ALA A 158 6.82 7.43 -13.50
N PHE A 159 7.53 7.17 -14.61
CA PHE A 159 8.92 6.70 -14.59
C PHE A 159 9.96 7.81 -14.58
N GLU A 160 9.56 9.00 -14.98
CA GLU A 160 10.47 10.14 -15.13
C GLU A 160 10.57 10.97 -13.85
N THR A 161 9.68 10.76 -12.90
CA THR A 161 9.60 11.54 -11.68
C THR A 161 10.29 10.86 -10.51
N ARG A 162 10.92 11.67 -9.65
CA ARG A 162 11.44 11.26 -8.34
C ARG A 162 10.54 11.67 -7.17
N ALA A 163 9.36 12.20 -7.46
CA ALA A 163 8.40 12.63 -6.44
C ALA A 163 8.01 11.46 -5.53
N VAL A 164 7.92 11.73 -4.24
CA VAL A 164 7.46 10.77 -3.23
C VAL A 164 5.97 10.50 -3.42
N TYR A 165 5.17 11.59 -3.48
CA TYR A 165 3.78 11.54 -3.87
C TYR A 165 3.53 12.33 -5.15
N ARG A 166 2.58 11.92 -5.94
CA ARG A 166 2.17 12.60 -7.17
C ARG A 166 0.68 12.52 -7.40
N ALA A 167 0.14 13.56 -8.01
CA ALA A 167 -1.22 13.56 -8.54
C ALA A 167 -1.29 12.77 -9.85
N VAL A 168 -2.38 12.06 -10.06
CA VAL A 168 -2.60 11.23 -11.24
C VAL A 168 -4.08 11.18 -11.60
N THR A 169 -4.36 11.00 -12.90
CA THR A 169 -5.71 10.76 -13.41
C THR A 169 -5.88 9.27 -13.70
N GLY A 170 -6.76 8.61 -12.97
CA GLY A 170 -7.09 7.20 -13.17
C GLY A 170 -8.11 6.96 -14.27
N PRO A 171 -8.22 5.72 -14.76
CA PRO A 171 -9.14 5.36 -15.85
C PRO A 171 -10.61 5.23 -15.41
N LYS A 172 -10.88 5.16 -14.10
CA LYS A 172 -12.23 4.97 -13.53
C LYS A 172 -12.48 5.94 -12.38
N PRO A 173 -13.72 6.41 -12.20
CA PRO A 173 -14.09 7.24 -11.05
C PRO A 173 -13.77 6.55 -9.71
N PRO A 174 -13.38 7.33 -8.69
CA PRO A 174 -12.92 8.72 -8.75
C PRO A 174 -11.60 8.81 -9.56
N ILE A 175 -11.59 9.68 -10.59
CA ILE A 175 -10.45 9.74 -11.54
C ILE A 175 -9.24 10.49 -11.00
N ARG A 176 -9.45 11.49 -10.12
CA ARG A 176 -8.34 12.25 -9.52
C ARG A 176 -7.84 11.51 -8.29
N ARG A 177 -6.52 11.25 -8.26
CA ARG A 177 -5.90 10.45 -7.19
C ARG A 177 -4.52 11.00 -6.86
N ILE A 178 -4.04 10.67 -5.66
CA ILE A 178 -2.66 10.91 -5.22
C ILE A 178 -2.05 9.55 -4.94
N THR A 179 -0.82 9.31 -5.38
CA THR A 179 -0.15 8.00 -5.29
C THR A 179 1.32 8.15 -4.91
N LEU A 180 1.87 7.19 -4.18
CA LEU A 180 3.31 7.01 -4.06
C LEU A 180 3.93 6.78 -5.44
N GLY A 181 5.12 7.33 -5.62
CA GLY A 181 5.95 7.11 -6.81
C GLY A 181 6.71 5.78 -6.78
N TYR A 182 7.19 5.34 -7.95
CA TYR A 182 8.05 4.14 -8.04
C TYR A 182 9.32 4.22 -7.17
N PRO A 183 10.02 5.38 -7.06
CA PRO A 183 11.20 5.48 -6.22
C PRO A 183 10.91 5.18 -4.75
N THR A 184 9.81 5.67 -4.21
CA THR A 184 9.38 5.41 -2.82
C THR A 184 9.02 3.94 -2.61
N LEU A 185 8.31 3.33 -3.58
CA LEU A 185 8.00 1.89 -3.53
C LEU A 185 9.28 1.05 -3.61
N ALA A 186 10.25 1.47 -4.40
CA ALA A 186 11.55 0.79 -4.51
C ALA A 186 12.37 0.89 -3.21
N ALA A 187 12.32 2.03 -2.52
CA ALA A 187 13.05 2.28 -1.27
C ALA A 187 12.47 1.55 -0.05
N ALA A 188 11.20 1.15 -0.06
CA ALA A 188 10.56 0.47 1.06
C ALA A 188 11.28 -0.84 1.44
N LEU A 189 11.35 -1.18 2.73
CA LEU A 189 11.98 -2.42 3.19
C LEU A 189 11.20 -3.65 2.74
N GLU A 190 9.89 -3.64 2.94
CA GLU A 190 8.99 -4.71 2.49
C GLU A 190 7.83 -4.14 1.67
N VAL A 191 7.46 -4.85 0.61
CA VAL A 191 6.25 -4.60 -0.18
C VAL A 191 5.45 -5.89 -0.26
N TRP A 192 4.19 -5.82 0.19
CA TRP A 192 3.28 -6.96 0.16
C TRP A 192 2.12 -6.69 -0.79
N VAL A 193 2.05 -7.49 -1.84
CA VAL A 193 1.05 -7.38 -2.91
C VAL A 193 -0.12 -8.31 -2.61
N LEU A 194 -1.32 -7.76 -2.52
CA LEU A 194 -2.56 -8.48 -2.24
C LEU A 194 -3.33 -8.69 -3.55
N ALA A 195 -3.09 -9.81 -4.21
CA ALA A 195 -3.68 -10.16 -5.50
C ALA A 195 -4.76 -11.24 -5.33
N SER A 196 -5.97 -10.84 -4.90
CA SER A 196 -7.11 -11.75 -4.67
C SER A 196 -8.16 -11.62 -5.77
N GLY A 197 -8.67 -12.77 -6.23
CA GLY A 197 -9.69 -12.92 -7.25
C GLY A 197 -9.16 -13.28 -8.64
N GLU A 198 -9.80 -14.28 -9.28
CA GLU A 198 -9.40 -14.86 -10.58
C GLU A 198 -9.21 -13.82 -11.71
N GLY A 199 -9.97 -12.72 -11.70
CA GLY A 199 -9.80 -11.64 -12.68
C GLY A 199 -8.41 -11.01 -12.72
N LYS A 200 -7.60 -11.20 -11.67
CA LYS A 200 -6.22 -10.69 -11.57
C LYS A 200 -5.16 -11.67 -12.09
N LYS A 201 -5.53 -12.93 -12.33
CA LYS A 201 -4.62 -14.00 -12.72
C LYS A 201 -3.78 -13.64 -13.95
N LYS A 202 -4.42 -13.15 -15.02
CA LYS A 202 -3.73 -12.77 -16.26
C LYS A 202 -2.72 -11.65 -16.01
N ALA A 203 -3.15 -10.60 -15.30
CA ALA A 203 -2.28 -9.45 -15.01
C ALA A 203 -1.09 -9.85 -14.11
N LEU A 204 -1.33 -10.69 -13.10
CA LEU A 204 -0.24 -11.19 -12.26
C LEU A 204 0.75 -12.04 -13.07
N LYS A 205 0.27 -12.95 -13.93
CA LYS A 205 1.14 -13.75 -14.81
C LYS A 205 2.00 -12.85 -15.72
N THR A 206 1.40 -11.81 -16.32
CA THR A 206 2.14 -10.82 -17.12
C THR A 206 3.17 -10.07 -16.28
N SER A 207 2.82 -9.69 -15.05
CA SER A 207 3.72 -8.95 -14.16
C SER A 207 4.93 -9.77 -13.70
N LEU A 208 4.78 -11.09 -13.59
CA LEU A 208 5.85 -12.00 -13.18
C LEU A 208 6.73 -12.46 -14.35
N ALA A 209 6.35 -12.20 -15.59
CA ALA A 209 7.15 -12.53 -16.76
C ALA A 209 8.47 -11.71 -16.76
N ALA A 210 9.54 -12.28 -17.32
CA ALA A 210 10.86 -11.64 -17.37
C ALA A 210 10.83 -10.27 -18.06
N GLU A 211 10.00 -10.12 -19.10
CA GLU A 211 9.77 -8.89 -19.85
C GLU A 211 8.44 -8.23 -19.52
N GLY A 212 7.94 -8.45 -18.32
CA GLY A 212 6.69 -7.83 -17.86
C GLY A 212 6.81 -6.30 -17.83
N ASP A 213 5.80 -5.62 -18.36
CA ASP A 213 5.76 -4.15 -18.50
C ASP A 213 4.64 -3.48 -17.69
N THR A 214 3.91 -4.27 -16.91
CA THR A 214 2.87 -3.73 -16.00
C THR A 214 3.48 -2.88 -14.88
N PRO A 215 2.71 -1.99 -14.24
CA PRO A 215 3.17 -1.27 -13.07
C PRO A 215 3.69 -2.18 -11.95
N LEU A 216 3.03 -3.32 -11.69
CA LEU A 216 3.54 -4.30 -10.73
C LEU A 216 4.88 -4.88 -11.19
N ALA A 217 5.04 -5.26 -12.47
CA ALA A 217 6.31 -5.78 -12.99
C ALA A 217 7.47 -4.80 -12.72
N ARG A 218 7.22 -3.51 -12.90
CA ARG A 218 8.23 -2.46 -12.66
C ARG A 218 8.61 -2.33 -11.18
N VAL A 219 7.63 -2.44 -10.28
CA VAL A 219 7.92 -2.51 -8.84
C VAL A 219 8.79 -3.72 -8.53
N LEU A 220 8.46 -4.90 -9.07
CA LEU A 220 9.25 -6.13 -8.88
C LEU A 220 10.67 -6.04 -9.45
N GLN A 221 10.85 -5.33 -10.56
CA GLN A 221 12.16 -5.13 -11.21
C GLN A 221 13.04 -4.13 -10.46
N SER A 222 12.45 -3.18 -9.74
CA SER A 222 13.17 -2.09 -9.06
C SER A 222 13.59 -2.43 -7.63
N ARG A 223 13.25 -3.61 -7.12
CA ARG A 223 13.48 -3.96 -5.72
C ARG A 223 13.70 -5.45 -5.50
N GLU A 224 14.28 -5.77 -4.36
CA GLU A 224 14.31 -7.10 -3.76
C GLU A 224 13.17 -7.22 -2.71
N ASN A 225 12.93 -8.38 -2.12
CA ASN A 225 12.01 -8.55 -0.98
C ASN A 225 10.56 -8.09 -1.21
N THR A 226 9.91 -8.62 -2.25
CA THR A 226 8.46 -8.45 -2.45
C THR A 226 7.75 -9.77 -2.16
N GLU A 227 6.74 -9.74 -1.30
CA GLU A 227 5.84 -10.88 -1.08
C GLU A 227 4.53 -10.65 -1.83
N ILE A 228 4.04 -11.68 -2.50
CA ILE A 228 2.79 -11.66 -3.28
C ILE A 228 1.87 -12.72 -2.70
N PHE A 229 0.70 -12.28 -2.24
CA PHE A 229 -0.32 -13.12 -1.65
C PHE A 229 -1.49 -13.26 -2.63
N THR A 230 -1.85 -14.50 -2.99
CA THR A 230 -2.91 -14.77 -3.95
C THR A 230 -3.81 -15.91 -3.51
N ASP A 231 -5.06 -15.96 -4.01
CA ASP A 231 -6.05 -17.00 -3.76
C ASP A 231 -6.39 -17.80 -5.02
N PHE A 232 -5.54 -17.71 -6.05
CA PHE A 232 -5.71 -18.46 -7.31
C PHE A 232 -4.39 -19.12 -7.75
N VAL A 233 -4.49 -20.09 -8.66
CA VAL A 233 -3.33 -20.81 -9.23
C VAL A 233 -2.80 -20.06 -10.44
N LEU A 234 -1.49 -19.86 -10.50
CA LEU A 234 -0.77 -19.40 -11.69
C LEU A 234 -0.26 -20.63 -12.45
N GLU A 235 -1.01 -21.07 -13.44
CA GLU A 235 -0.58 -22.07 -14.40
C GLU A 235 0.00 -21.41 -15.63
#